data_86cd025d34927ae4169bfc92ac8cecef
#
_entry.id   86cd025d34927ae4169bfc92ac8cecef
#
_cell.length_a   1.000
_cell.length_b   1.000
_cell.length_c   1.000
_cell.angle_alpha   90.00
_cell.angle_beta   90.00
_cell.angle_gamma   90.00
#
_symmetry.space_group_name_H-M   'P 1'
#
loop_
_entity.id
_entity.type
_entity.pdbx_description
1 polymer ?
#
loop_
_entity_poly.entity_id
_entity_poly.type
_entity_poly.pdbx_seq_one_letter_code
_entity_poly.pdbx_strand_id
1 'polypeptide(L)'
;MTSIRANLVLWMSSALIIGTAVVLASTFALTRSQLGRVFDEELRQVAHAVHLREDWSQTRRIRIARPGFELSVRAYDKTGRVYFETALPSLPADLPQTYAEGLSSLATQEGPWRVFTHVTEEGIVQVGQALQTRDVLARELSFSVLMPMLMLIPLLVVIVAWVLKRGLAPLNETSRRVSDRDASRLDPLPTHSVPAELLPLVEQINALLARLEGSIDAQR
;
A
#
# COMPACT_ATOMS: atom_id res chain seq x y z
N MET A 1 22.19 28.03 -12.57
CA MET A 1 22.98 27.41 -11.50
C MET A 1 22.00 26.68 -10.56
N THR A 2 22.03 25.35 -10.55
CA THR A 2 21.13 24.55 -9.71
C THR A 2 21.59 24.64 -8.27
N SER A 3 20.74 25.16 -7.39
CA SER A 3 21.03 25.27 -5.96
C SER A 3 21.20 23.87 -5.37
N ILE A 4 22.27 23.62 -4.61
CA ILE A 4 22.53 22.36 -3.88
C ILE A 4 21.29 21.97 -3.05
N ARG A 5 20.58 22.95 -2.51
CA ARG A 5 19.30 22.78 -1.82
C ARG A 5 18.23 22.14 -2.70
N ALA A 6 18.03 22.70 -3.89
CA ALA A 6 17.01 22.19 -4.82
C ALA A 6 17.31 20.75 -5.22
N ASN A 7 18.57 20.43 -5.47
CA ASN A 7 19.01 19.07 -5.78
C ASN A 7 18.79 18.12 -4.59
N LEU A 8 19.17 18.50 -3.37
CA LEU A 8 18.96 17.68 -2.18
C LEU A 8 17.46 17.40 -1.92
N VAL A 9 16.62 18.43 -1.99
CA VAL A 9 15.16 18.27 -1.85
C VAL A 9 14.63 17.34 -2.92
N LEU A 10 15.06 17.51 -4.17
CA LEU A 10 14.60 16.69 -5.29
C LEU A 10 15.02 15.22 -5.14
N TRP A 11 16.28 14.95 -4.79
CA TRP A 11 16.77 13.59 -4.58
C TRP A 11 16.12 12.91 -3.39
N MET A 12 15.99 13.59 -2.25
CA MET A 12 15.34 13.03 -1.06
C MET A 12 13.84 12.81 -1.29
N SER A 13 13.15 13.76 -1.93
CA SER A 13 11.73 13.59 -2.25
C SER A 13 11.50 12.47 -3.27
N SER A 14 12.34 12.34 -4.29
CA SER A 14 12.22 11.26 -5.26
C SER A 14 12.49 9.90 -4.64
N ALA A 15 13.50 9.77 -3.79
CA ALA A 15 13.77 8.53 -3.07
C ALA A 15 12.59 8.13 -2.16
N LEU A 16 12.00 9.11 -1.46
CA LEU A 16 10.83 8.91 -0.62
C LEU A 16 9.61 8.46 -1.44
N ILE A 17 9.34 9.13 -2.56
CA ILE A 17 8.23 8.79 -3.46
C ILE A 17 8.40 7.37 -4.02
N ILE A 18 9.60 7.03 -4.50
CA ILE A 18 9.89 5.69 -5.03
C ILE A 18 9.73 4.63 -3.94
N GLY A 19 10.30 4.86 -2.76
CA GLY A 19 10.18 3.94 -1.63
C GLY A 19 8.71 3.71 -1.23
N THR A 20 7.93 4.78 -1.13
CA THR A 20 6.51 4.68 -0.80
C THR A 20 5.72 3.98 -1.91
N ALA A 21 6.02 4.24 -3.18
CA ALA A 21 5.39 3.57 -4.32
C ALA A 21 5.65 2.04 -4.30
N VAL A 22 6.86 1.63 -3.96
CA VAL A 22 7.21 0.20 -3.81
C VAL A 22 6.42 -0.44 -2.67
N VAL A 23 6.32 0.23 -1.52
CA VAL A 23 5.53 -0.27 -0.38
C VAL A 23 4.05 -0.38 -0.74
N LEU A 24 3.48 0.64 -1.40
CA LEU A 24 2.09 0.61 -1.87
C LEU A 24 1.81 -0.54 -2.83
N ALA A 25 2.67 -0.72 -3.83
CA ALA A 25 2.55 -1.80 -4.81
C ALA A 25 2.64 -3.18 -4.14
N SER A 26 3.58 -3.35 -3.22
CA SER A 26 3.76 -4.59 -2.46
C SER A 26 2.55 -4.89 -1.56
N THR A 27 2.05 -3.88 -0.85
CA THR A 27 0.86 -4.00 0.01
C THR A 27 -0.37 -4.37 -0.82
N PHE A 28 -0.57 -3.73 -1.96
CA PHE A 28 -1.67 -4.03 -2.87
C PHE A 28 -1.61 -5.48 -3.37
N ALA A 29 -0.45 -5.93 -3.85
CA ALA A 29 -0.24 -7.28 -4.34
C ALA A 29 -0.48 -8.33 -3.24
N LEU A 30 0.04 -8.09 -2.03
CA LEU A 30 -0.15 -8.97 -0.88
C LEU A 30 -1.62 -9.05 -0.46
N THR A 31 -2.31 -7.91 -0.34
CA THR A 31 -3.73 -7.86 0.04
C THR A 31 -4.58 -8.65 -0.95
N ARG A 32 -4.36 -8.44 -2.25
CA ARG A 32 -5.11 -9.17 -3.29
C ARG A 32 -4.89 -10.68 -3.23
N SER A 33 -3.67 -11.14 -2.98
CA SER A 33 -3.36 -12.56 -2.89
C SER A 33 -3.93 -13.22 -1.62
N GLN A 34 -3.98 -12.48 -0.51
CA GLN A 34 -4.52 -13.00 0.75
C GLN A 34 -6.05 -13.09 0.72
N LEU A 35 -6.72 -12.09 0.14
CA LEU A 35 -8.18 -12.10 -0.03
C LEU A 35 -8.65 -13.32 -0.82
N GLY A 36 -7.95 -13.68 -1.91
CA GLY A 36 -8.28 -14.88 -2.68
C GLY A 36 -8.31 -16.17 -1.82
N ARG A 37 -7.32 -16.33 -0.94
CA ARG A 37 -7.25 -17.50 -0.04
C ARG A 37 -8.35 -17.51 1.00
N VAL A 38 -8.69 -16.36 1.56
CA VAL A 38 -9.78 -16.24 2.55
C VAL A 38 -11.12 -16.63 1.92
N PHE A 39 -11.40 -16.12 0.71
CA PHE A 39 -12.61 -16.49 -0.01
C PHE A 39 -12.67 -17.96 -0.39
N ASP A 40 -11.56 -18.56 -0.79
CA ASP A 40 -11.51 -19.98 -1.14
C ASP A 40 -11.72 -20.86 0.10
N GLU A 41 -11.20 -20.46 1.27
CA GLU A 41 -11.43 -21.15 2.53
C GLU A 41 -12.90 -21.03 3.00
N GLU A 42 -13.52 -19.86 2.78
CA GLU A 42 -14.94 -19.67 3.10
C GLU A 42 -15.86 -20.56 2.26
N LEU A 43 -15.58 -20.72 0.95
CA LEU A 43 -16.31 -21.66 0.10
C LEU A 43 -16.23 -23.09 0.65
N ARG A 44 -15.04 -23.50 1.09
CA ARG A 44 -14.82 -24.84 1.68
C ARG A 44 -15.61 -25.02 2.98
N GLN A 45 -15.53 -24.06 3.89
CA GLN A 45 -16.21 -24.10 5.18
C GLN A 45 -17.73 -24.16 5.01
N VAL A 46 -18.28 -23.36 4.10
CA VAL A 46 -19.72 -23.37 3.81
C VAL A 46 -20.16 -24.71 3.21
N ALA A 47 -19.38 -25.28 2.28
CA ALA A 47 -19.70 -26.56 1.68
C ALA A 47 -19.75 -27.69 2.74
N HIS A 48 -18.81 -27.72 3.67
CA HIS A 48 -18.80 -28.69 4.77
C HIS A 48 -19.94 -28.46 5.78
N ALA A 49 -20.23 -27.18 6.09
CA ALA A 49 -21.31 -26.85 7.04
C ALA A 49 -22.70 -27.20 6.50
N VAL A 50 -22.86 -27.10 5.19
CA VAL A 50 -24.11 -27.46 4.49
C VAL A 50 -24.38 -28.96 4.60
N HIS A 51 -23.36 -29.79 4.53
CA HIS A 51 -23.48 -31.24 4.63
C HIS A 51 -23.98 -31.75 5.99
N LEU A 52 -23.67 -31.07 7.09
CA LEU A 52 -24.00 -31.50 8.45
C LEU A 52 -25.48 -31.30 8.85
N ARG A 53 -26.33 -30.83 7.96
CA ARG A 53 -27.74 -30.53 8.23
C ARG A 53 -28.66 -31.55 7.56
N GLU A 54 -29.13 -32.54 8.31
CA GLU A 54 -30.10 -33.55 7.86
C GLU A 54 -31.49 -33.00 7.54
N ASP A 55 -31.88 -31.83 8.03
CA ASP A 55 -33.21 -31.25 7.84
C ASP A 55 -33.24 -30.03 6.88
N TRP A 56 -33.22 -30.35 5.60
CA TRP A 56 -33.31 -29.36 4.51
C TRP A 56 -34.70 -28.77 4.30
N SER A 57 -35.74 -29.38 4.86
CA SER A 57 -37.13 -28.93 4.69
C SER A 57 -37.40 -27.59 5.34
N GLN A 58 -36.68 -27.25 6.40
CA GLN A 58 -36.75 -25.95 7.08
C GLN A 58 -35.72 -24.90 6.57
N THR A 59 -34.77 -25.32 5.76
CA THR A 59 -33.61 -24.50 5.35
C THR A 59 -33.87 -23.64 4.10
N ARG A 60 -35.11 -23.58 3.59
CA ARG A 60 -35.52 -22.81 2.43
C ARG A 60 -35.18 -21.29 2.52
N ARG A 61 -34.61 -20.81 3.63
CA ARG A 61 -34.24 -19.43 3.89
C ARG A 61 -32.92 -19.27 4.65
N ILE A 62 -31.90 -20.04 4.33
CA ILE A 62 -30.58 -19.63 4.79
C ILE A 62 -30.17 -18.45 3.91
N ARG A 63 -30.35 -17.26 4.46
CA ARG A 63 -29.73 -16.08 3.91
C ARG A 63 -28.24 -16.15 4.29
N ILE A 64 -27.45 -16.85 3.48
CA ILE A 64 -25.96 -16.87 3.58
C ILE A 64 -25.38 -15.56 3.03
N ALA A 65 -26.23 -14.55 2.88
CA ALA A 65 -25.83 -13.26 2.39
C ALA A 65 -25.38 -12.38 3.56
N ARG A 66 -24.10 -12.34 3.82
CA ARG A 66 -23.50 -11.12 4.39
C ARG A 66 -23.35 -10.12 3.26
N PRO A 67 -23.61 -8.80 3.46
CA PRO A 67 -23.37 -7.78 2.46
C PRO A 67 -21.92 -7.90 1.96
N GLY A 68 -21.74 -8.13 0.67
CA GLY A 68 -20.42 -8.32 0.06
C GLY A 68 -19.92 -9.77 -0.04
N PHE A 69 -20.57 -10.74 0.60
CA PHE A 69 -20.27 -12.18 0.52
C PHE A 69 -21.49 -12.93 -0.05
N GLU A 70 -21.73 -12.71 -1.33
CA GLU A 70 -22.81 -13.41 -2.03
C GLU A 70 -22.35 -14.79 -2.44
N LEU A 71 -22.65 -15.80 -1.61
CA LEU A 71 -22.37 -17.18 -1.88
C LEU A 71 -23.61 -17.88 -2.43
N SER A 72 -23.41 -18.64 -3.49
CA SER A 72 -24.46 -19.49 -4.08
C SER A 72 -24.17 -20.93 -3.74
N VAL A 73 -25.20 -21.64 -3.29
CA VAL A 73 -25.11 -23.05 -2.94
C VAL A 73 -26.10 -23.84 -3.78
N ARG A 74 -25.65 -24.94 -4.36
CA ARG A 74 -26.51 -25.91 -5.05
C ARG A 74 -26.11 -27.32 -4.59
N ALA A 75 -27.07 -28.09 -4.16
CA ALA A 75 -26.86 -29.46 -3.71
C ALA A 75 -27.66 -30.43 -4.58
N TYR A 76 -26.99 -31.53 -4.95
CA TYR A 76 -27.50 -32.58 -5.82
C TYR A 76 -27.54 -33.89 -5.03
N ASP A 77 -28.56 -34.70 -5.28
CA ASP A 77 -28.66 -36.09 -4.82
C ASP A 77 -27.76 -37.04 -5.66
N LYS A 78 -27.69 -38.31 -5.27
CA LYS A 78 -26.95 -39.34 -6.01
C LYS A 78 -27.43 -39.53 -7.45
N THR A 79 -28.64 -39.09 -7.77
CA THR A 79 -29.22 -39.17 -9.10
C THR A 79 -28.93 -37.96 -9.97
N GLY A 80 -28.25 -36.93 -9.42
CA GLY A 80 -27.93 -35.66 -10.08
C GLY A 80 -29.09 -34.68 -10.09
N ARG A 81 -30.16 -34.93 -9.29
CA ARG A 81 -31.27 -33.97 -9.16
C ARG A 81 -30.92 -32.92 -8.11
N VAL A 82 -31.22 -31.65 -8.42
CA VAL A 82 -31.09 -30.56 -7.47
C VAL A 82 -32.18 -30.70 -6.41
N TYR A 83 -31.79 -30.84 -5.15
CA TYR A 83 -32.72 -30.84 -4.03
C TYR A 83 -32.67 -29.55 -3.21
N PHE A 84 -31.58 -28.80 -3.33
CA PHE A 84 -31.43 -27.50 -2.69
C PHE A 84 -30.70 -26.53 -3.60
N GLU A 85 -31.16 -25.27 -3.62
CA GLU A 85 -30.48 -24.17 -4.28
C GLU A 85 -30.80 -22.86 -3.57
N THR A 86 -29.80 -21.98 -3.44
CA THR A 86 -30.00 -20.63 -2.93
C THR A 86 -30.80 -19.82 -3.96
N ALA A 87 -31.80 -19.07 -3.48
CA ALA A 87 -32.68 -18.31 -4.37
C ALA A 87 -31.99 -17.13 -5.06
N LEU A 88 -31.10 -16.44 -4.34
CA LEU A 88 -30.32 -15.29 -4.83
C LEU A 88 -29.05 -15.08 -3.98
N PRO A 89 -27.87 -14.97 -4.60
CA PRO A 89 -27.62 -15.29 -6.01
C PRO A 89 -27.73 -16.79 -6.27
N SER A 90 -28.24 -17.19 -7.43
CA SER A 90 -28.25 -18.60 -7.87
C SER A 90 -26.95 -18.91 -8.59
N LEU A 91 -26.51 -20.17 -8.53
CA LEU A 91 -25.44 -20.65 -9.39
C LEU A 91 -25.89 -20.63 -10.85
N PRO A 92 -25.03 -20.25 -11.81
CA PRO A 92 -25.37 -20.27 -13.23
C PRO A 92 -25.91 -21.63 -13.68
N ALA A 93 -26.91 -21.63 -14.56
CA ALA A 93 -27.52 -22.84 -15.03
C ALA A 93 -26.58 -23.71 -15.90
N ASP A 94 -25.61 -23.08 -16.56
CA ASP A 94 -24.59 -23.69 -17.40
C ASP A 94 -23.38 -24.23 -16.61
N LEU A 95 -23.43 -24.18 -15.28
CA LEU A 95 -22.34 -24.68 -14.44
C LEU A 95 -22.33 -26.22 -14.50
N PRO A 96 -21.21 -26.84 -14.92
CA PRO A 96 -21.15 -28.28 -15.06
C PRO A 96 -21.23 -28.97 -13.69
N GLN A 97 -22.01 -30.06 -13.64
CA GLN A 97 -21.98 -30.97 -12.49
C GLN A 97 -20.62 -31.67 -12.49
N THR A 98 -19.76 -31.32 -11.57
CA THR A 98 -18.45 -31.95 -11.42
C THR A 98 -18.44 -32.84 -10.20
N TYR A 99 -18.06 -34.09 -10.40
CA TYR A 99 -17.89 -35.08 -9.33
C TYR A 99 -16.48 -35.07 -8.73
N ALA A 100 -15.60 -34.19 -9.22
CA ALA A 100 -14.26 -34.01 -8.66
C ALA A 100 -14.34 -33.06 -7.46
N GLU A 101 -13.94 -33.54 -6.30
CA GLU A 101 -13.85 -32.73 -5.09
C GLU A 101 -12.76 -31.67 -5.25
N GLY A 102 -13.05 -30.46 -4.80
CA GLY A 102 -12.07 -29.36 -4.77
C GLY A 102 -12.53 -28.07 -5.37
N LEU A 103 -11.57 -27.14 -5.46
CA LEU A 103 -11.76 -25.79 -6.01
C LEU A 103 -11.56 -25.79 -7.52
N SER A 104 -12.52 -25.25 -8.25
CA SER A 104 -12.44 -25.03 -9.69
C SER A 104 -12.80 -23.61 -10.07
N SER A 105 -12.20 -23.10 -11.15
CA SER A 105 -12.59 -21.84 -11.76
C SER A 105 -13.24 -22.15 -13.09
N LEU A 106 -14.49 -21.73 -13.25
CA LEU A 106 -15.32 -22.07 -14.39
C LEU A 106 -15.78 -20.78 -15.08
N ALA A 107 -15.68 -20.77 -16.39
CA ALA A 107 -16.24 -19.68 -17.21
C ALA A 107 -17.69 -20.02 -17.53
N THR A 108 -18.62 -19.10 -17.20
CA THR A 108 -20.04 -19.20 -17.49
C THR A 108 -20.50 -18.04 -18.34
N GLN A 109 -21.73 -18.07 -18.84
CA GLN A 109 -22.31 -16.95 -19.60
C GLN A 109 -22.40 -15.66 -18.77
N GLU A 110 -22.52 -15.78 -17.44
CA GLU A 110 -22.58 -14.65 -16.50
C GLU A 110 -21.21 -14.16 -16.06
N GLY A 111 -20.13 -14.79 -16.57
CA GLY A 111 -18.75 -14.47 -16.23
C GLY A 111 -18.02 -15.59 -15.51
N PRO A 112 -16.78 -15.36 -15.05
CA PRO A 112 -16.01 -16.39 -14.36
C PRO A 112 -16.49 -16.59 -12.92
N TRP A 113 -16.65 -17.85 -12.54
CA TRP A 113 -17.05 -18.30 -11.20
C TRP A 113 -15.98 -19.13 -10.54
N ARG A 114 -15.82 -18.97 -9.23
CA ARG A 114 -15.01 -19.83 -8.37
C ARG A 114 -15.94 -20.74 -7.60
N VAL A 115 -15.79 -22.06 -7.75
CA VAL A 115 -16.68 -23.06 -7.18
C VAL A 115 -15.87 -24.07 -6.39
N PHE A 116 -16.33 -24.38 -5.20
CA PHE A 116 -15.87 -25.53 -4.42
C PHE A 116 -16.92 -26.63 -4.50
N THR A 117 -16.48 -27.81 -4.90
CA THR A 117 -17.32 -29.02 -4.96
C THR A 117 -16.93 -29.92 -3.81
N HIS A 118 -17.89 -30.29 -2.98
CA HIS A 118 -17.75 -31.26 -1.92
C HIS A 118 -18.59 -32.51 -2.26
N VAL A 119 -17.93 -33.64 -2.31
CA VAL A 119 -18.58 -34.94 -2.63
C VAL A 119 -18.84 -35.68 -1.32
N THR A 120 -20.07 -36.09 -1.13
CA THR A 120 -20.52 -36.80 0.08
C THR A 120 -21.15 -38.11 -0.28
N GLU A 121 -21.37 -38.96 0.73
CA GLU A 121 -22.09 -40.24 0.51
C GLU A 121 -23.55 -40.01 0.05
N GLU A 122 -24.14 -38.86 0.34
CA GLU A 122 -25.53 -38.54 0.03
C GLU A 122 -25.69 -37.81 -1.30
N GLY A 123 -24.63 -37.17 -1.83
CA GLY A 123 -24.66 -36.44 -3.06
C GLY A 123 -23.50 -35.46 -3.20
N ILE A 124 -23.75 -34.35 -3.88
CA ILE A 124 -22.75 -33.34 -4.16
C ILE A 124 -23.24 -31.95 -3.70
N VAL A 125 -22.37 -31.22 -3.03
CA VAL A 125 -22.62 -29.84 -2.67
C VAL A 125 -21.66 -28.94 -3.44
N GLN A 126 -22.18 -28.04 -4.24
CA GLN A 126 -21.42 -27.00 -4.93
C GLN A 126 -21.68 -25.65 -4.28
N VAL A 127 -20.62 -24.99 -3.86
CA VAL A 127 -20.65 -23.61 -3.33
C VAL A 127 -19.82 -22.75 -4.24
N GLY A 128 -20.41 -21.69 -4.78
CA GLY A 128 -19.75 -20.83 -5.75
C GLY A 128 -19.94 -19.35 -5.45
N GLN A 129 -19.02 -18.59 -6.01
CA GLN A 129 -19.03 -17.13 -5.97
C GLN A 129 -18.56 -16.58 -7.31
N ALA A 130 -19.23 -15.54 -7.79
CA ALA A 130 -18.80 -14.82 -8.97
C ALA A 130 -17.47 -14.09 -8.70
N LEU A 131 -16.47 -14.29 -9.55
CA LEU A 131 -15.17 -13.62 -9.41
C LEU A 131 -15.28 -12.10 -9.55
N GLN A 132 -16.27 -11.62 -10.31
CA GLN A 132 -16.54 -10.18 -10.42
C GLN A 132 -16.89 -9.54 -9.07
N THR A 133 -17.69 -10.22 -8.23
CA THR A 133 -18.03 -9.75 -6.88
C THR A 133 -16.79 -9.69 -6.00
N ARG A 134 -15.90 -10.69 -6.11
CA ARG A 134 -14.60 -10.67 -5.40
C ARG A 134 -13.71 -9.51 -5.81
N ASP A 135 -13.65 -9.21 -7.10
CA ASP A 135 -12.83 -8.10 -7.61
C ASP A 135 -13.35 -6.72 -7.17
N VAL A 136 -14.67 -6.54 -7.06
CA VAL A 136 -15.28 -5.30 -6.53
C VAL A 136 -14.90 -5.12 -5.07
N LEU A 137 -15.11 -6.14 -4.24
CA LEU A 137 -14.75 -6.13 -2.82
C LEU A 137 -13.25 -5.93 -2.60
N ALA A 138 -12.43 -6.64 -3.37
CA ALA A 138 -10.99 -6.50 -3.27
C ALA A 138 -10.53 -5.07 -3.61
N ARG A 139 -11.16 -4.42 -4.58
CA ARG A 139 -10.89 -3.01 -4.89
C ARG A 139 -11.32 -2.09 -3.75
N GLU A 140 -12.54 -2.24 -3.25
CA GLU A 140 -13.08 -1.40 -2.19
C GLU A 140 -12.23 -1.50 -0.91
N LEU A 141 -11.89 -2.71 -0.49
CA LEU A 141 -11.00 -2.94 0.66
C LEU A 141 -9.58 -2.41 0.40
N SER A 142 -9.06 -2.58 -0.80
CA SER A 142 -7.75 -2.04 -1.17
C SER A 142 -7.74 -0.52 -1.13
N PHE A 143 -8.78 0.13 -1.63
CA PHE A 143 -8.89 1.59 -1.58
C PHE A 143 -8.94 2.13 -0.15
N SER A 144 -9.66 1.46 0.75
CA SER A 144 -9.75 1.90 2.16
C SER A 144 -8.40 1.84 2.88
N VAL A 145 -7.52 0.89 2.51
CA VAL A 145 -6.17 0.75 3.07
C VAL A 145 -5.17 1.69 2.37
N LEU A 146 -5.31 1.87 1.06
CA LEU A 146 -4.37 2.67 0.27
C LEU A 146 -4.58 4.18 0.42
N MET A 147 -5.82 4.65 0.63
CA MET A 147 -6.13 6.08 0.73
C MET A 147 -5.36 6.80 1.84
N PRO A 148 -5.34 6.33 3.10
CA PRO A 148 -4.54 6.99 4.13
C PRO A 148 -3.03 6.95 3.82
N MET A 149 -2.54 5.88 3.21
CA MET A 149 -1.15 5.78 2.78
C MET A 149 -0.81 6.78 1.66
N LEU A 150 -1.73 6.99 0.71
CA LEU A 150 -1.55 7.99 -0.36
C LEU A 150 -1.50 9.41 0.19
N MET A 151 -2.28 9.73 1.24
CA MET A 151 -2.23 11.02 1.93
C MET A 151 -0.91 11.25 2.68
N LEU A 152 -0.22 10.19 3.09
CA LEU A 152 1.05 10.29 3.79
C LEU A 152 2.17 10.84 2.89
N ILE A 153 2.13 10.57 1.59
CA ILE A 153 3.17 11.01 0.63
C ILE A 153 3.34 12.53 0.62
N PRO A 154 2.30 13.34 0.34
CA PRO A 154 2.46 14.80 0.32
C PRO A 154 2.85 15.35 1.69
N LEU A 155 2.33 14.75 2.78
CA LEU A 155 2.71 15.13 4.13
C LEU A 155 4.22 14.93 4.37
N LEU A 156 4.76 13.78 4.01
CA LEU A 156 6.19 13.50 4.16
C LEU A 156 7.06 14.41 3.29
N VAL A 157 6.65 14.70 2.06
CA VAL A 157 7.36 15.64 1.19
C VAL A 157 7.40 17.03 1.81
N VAL A 158 6.29 17.50 2.36
CA VAL A 158 6.23 18.81 3.06
C VAL A 158 7.14 18.83 4.28
N ILE A 159 7.12 17.76 5.09
CA ILE A 159 7.98 17.64 6.27
C ILE A 159 9.46 17.67 5.87
N VAL A 160 9.86 16.89 4.87
CA VAL A 160 11.24 16.86 4.37
C VAL A 160 11.66 18.24 3.86
N ALA A 161 10.82 18.88 3.05
CA ALA A 161 11.11 20.23 2.53
C ALA A 161 11.25 21.26 3.66
N TRP A 162 10.39 21.18 4.69
CA TRP A 162 10.43 22.05 5.86
C TRP A 162 11.71 21.85 6.70
N VAL A 163 12.04 20.59 6.99
CA VAL A 163 13.26 20.23 7.76
C VAL A 163 14.52 20.70 7.03
N LEU A 164 14.61 20.43 5.73
CA LEU A 164 15.76 20.89 4.91
C LEU A 164 15.85 22.42 4.85
N LYS A 165 14.70 23.10 4.67
CA LYS A 165 14.67 24.56 4.67
C LYS A 165 15.17 25.14 6.00
N ARG A 166 14.75 24.56 7.12
CA ARG A 166 15.12 25.01 8.46
C ARG A 166 16.57 24.62 8.80
N GLY A 167 16.99 23.40 8.48
CA GLY A 167 18.35 22.93 8.76
C GLY A 167 19.44 23.63 7.95
N LEU A 168 19.12 24.07 6.72
CA LEU A 168 20.05 24.80 5.86
C LEU A 168 19.96 26.34 5.99
N ALA A 169 19.07 26.85 6.84
CA ALA A 169 18.94 28.30 7.07
C ALA A 169 20.24 28.95 7.63
N PRO A 170 20.94 28.35 8.61
CA PRO A 170 22.18 28.91 9.16
C PRO A 170 23.29 29.06 8.12
N LEU A 171 23.38 28.14 7.16
CA LEU A 171 24.36 28.17 6.06
C LEU A 171 24.20 29.44 5.19
N ASN A 172 22.98 29.81 4.87
CA ASN A 172 22.71 31.01 4.06
C ASN A 172 23.03 32.30 4.82
N GLU A 173 22.79 32.29 6.12
CA GLU A 173 23.08 33.45 6.94
C GLU A 173 24.60 33.70 7.06
N THR A 174 25.35 32.62 7.27
CA THR A 174 26.83 32.67 7.30
C THR A 174 27.40 33.10 5.95
N SER A 175 26.90 32.54 4.84
CA SER A 175 27.34 32.93 3.48
C SER A 175 27.03 34.37 3.15
N ARG A 176 25.85 34.91 3.54
CA ARG A 176 25.51 36.31 3.37
C ARG A 176 26.41 37.22 4.19
N ARG A 177 26.65 36.90 5.44
CA ARG A 177 27.55 37.68 6.32
C ARG A 177 28.98 37.74 5.79
N VAL A 178 29.42 36.69 5.10
CA VAL A 178 30.75 36.72 4.41
C VAL A 178 30.71 37.58 3.14
N SER A 179 29.59 37.50 2.37
CA SER A 179 29.47 38.26 1.11
C SER A 179 29.20 39.75 1.29
N ASP A 180 28.50 40.17 2.37
CA ASP A 180 28.17 41.55 2.66
C ASP A 180 29.29 42.30 3.40
N ARG A 181 30.43 41.61 3.65
CA ARG A 181 31.61 42.26 4.24
C ARG A 181 32.37 43.07 3.20
N ASP A 182 32.57 44.30 3.53
CA ASP A 182 33.46 45.18 2.77
C ASP A 182 34.90 44.65 2.82
N ALA A 183 35.61 44.65 1.72
CA ALA A 183 36.99 44.15 1.60
C ALA A 183 37.98 44.73 2.60
N SER A 184 37.57 45.84 3.29
CA SER A 184 38.34 46.51 4.31
C SER A 184 38.17 45.96 5.75
N ARG A 185 37.23 45.03 6.01
CA ARG A 185 36.99 44.48 7.35
C ARG A 185 37.44 43.01 7.45
N LEU A 186 38.61 42.82 8.07
CA LEU A 186 39.23 41.48 8.29
C LEU A 186 38.84 40.84 9.63
N ASP A 187 37.80 41.36 10.32
CA ASP A 187 37.32 40.79 11.61
C ASP A 187 37.00 39.30 11.51
N PRO A 188 37.34 38.47 12.51
CA PRO A 188 37.07 37.03 12.49
C PRO A 188 35.58 36.70 12.45
N LEU A 189 35.24 35.60 11.79
CA LEU A 189 33.87 35.07 11.72
C LEU A 189 33.47 34.47 13.08
N PRO A 190 32.24 34.71 13.57
CA PRO A 190 31.78 34.15 14.83
C PRO A 190 31.65 32.61 14.73
N THR A 191 32.21 31.86 15.67
CA THR A 191 32.21 30.40 15.72
C THR A 191 31.03 29.84 16.53
N HIS A 192 30.39 30.66 17.38
CA HIS A 192 29.36 30.19 18.32
C HIS A 192 28.00 29.89 17.71
N SER A 193 27.73 30.29 16.47
CA SER A 193 26.46 30.04 15.77
C SER A 193 26.60 29.12 14.53
N VAL A 194 27.75 28.46 14.41
CA VAL A 194 28.08 27.62 13.25
C VAL A 194 27.85 26.14 13.60
N PRO A 195 27.20 25.34 12.73
CA PRO A 195 27.11 23.90 12.88
C PRO A 195 28.50 23.26 13.03
N ALA A 196 28.58 22.20 13.83
CA ALA A 196 29.86 21.53 14.14
C ALA A 196 30.62 21.08 12.88
N GLU A 197 29.90 20.70 11.84
CA GLU A 197 30.47 20.26 10.55
C GLU A 197 31.15 21.37 9.76
N LEU A 198 30.80 22.63 10.03
CA LEU A 198 31.37 23.80 9.37
C LEU A 198 32.42 24.51 10.21
N LEU A 199 32.55 24.14 11.48
CA LEU A 199 33.52 24.76 12.40
C LEU A 199 34.95 24.71 11.84
N PRO A 200 35.46 23.57 11.30
CA PRO A 200 36.81 23.52 10.73
C PRO A 200 37.02 24.48 9.55
N LEU A 201 35.96 24.66 8.74
CA LEU A 201 36.02 25.57 7.59
C LEU A 201 36.10 27.04 8.04
N VAL A 202 35.30 27.41 9.03
CA VAL A 202 35.28 28.78 9.59
C VAL A 202 36.57 29.08 10.28
N GLU A 203 37.17 28.15 11.00
CA GLU A 203 38.48 28.31 11.62
C GLU A 203 39.61 28.50 10.59
N GLN A 204 39.59 27.76 9.48
CA GLN A 204 40.54 27.96 8.38
C GLN A 204 40.38 29.31 7.72
N ILE A 205 39.15 29.80 7.51
CA ILE A 205 38.89 31.13 6.99
C ILE A 205 39.40 32.19 7.94
N ASN A 206 39.18 32.09 9.24
CA ASN A 206 39.67 32.99 10.25
C ASN A 206 41.24 33.05 10.28
N ALA A 207 41.89 31.89 10.17
CA ALA A 207 43.34 31.79 10.08
C ALA A 207 43.91 32.50 8.83
N LEU A 208 43.17 32.42 7.70
CA LEU A 208 43.53 33.08 6.45
C LEU A 208 43.38 34.60 6.53
N LEU A 209 42.28 35.05 7.16
CA LEU A 209 42.01 36.49 7.41
C LEU A 209 43.11 37.10 8.30
N ALA A 210 43.53 36.41 9.39
CA ALA A 210 44.59 36.86 10.27
C ALA A 210 45.94 36.95 9.55
N ARG A 211 46.26 36.03 8.62
CA ARG A 211 47.46 36.10 7.80
C ARG A 211 47.45 37.28 6.82
N LEU A 212 46.30 37.58 6.23
CA LEU A 212 46.12 38.71 5.34
C LEU A 212 46.27 40.04 6.09
N GLU A 213 45.69 40.14 7.29
CA GLU A 213 45.85 41.31 8.15
C GLU A 213 47.32 41.60 8.49
N GLY A 214 48.04 40.52 8.95
CA GLY A 214 49.48 40.64 9.24
C GLY A 214 50.31 40.99 8.00
N SER A 215 49.92 40.58 6.79
CA SER A 215 50.65 40.95 5.56
C SER A 215 50.41 42.39 5.11
N ILE A 216 49.21 42.92 5.36
CA ILE A 216 48.87 44.30 5.06
C ILE A 216 49.61 45.25 6.05
N ASP A 217 49.68 44.90 7.33
CA ASP A 217 50.37 45.70 8.34
C ASP A 217 51.91 45.69 8.12
N ALA A 218 52.44 44.61 7.54
CA ALA A 218 53.87 44.55 7.20
C ALA A 218 54.21 45.38 5.93
N GLN A 219 53.25 45.78 5.14
CA GLN A 219 53.43 46.60 3.94
C GLN A 219 53.18 48.10 4.19
N ARG A 220 52.71 48.49 5.37
CA ARG A 220 52.53 49.86 5.80
C ARG A 220 53.77 50.33 6.61
#